data_39a00d55c053a89de22b729d5ffaca8c
#
_entry.id   39a00d55c053a89de22b729d5ffaca8c
#
_cell.length_a   1.000
_cell.length_b   1.000
_cell.length_c   1.000
_cell.angle_alpha   90.00
_cell.angle_beta   90.00
_cell.angle_gamma   90.00
#
_symmetry.space_group_name_H-M   'P 1'
#
loop_
_entity.id
_entity.type
_entity.pdbx_description
1 polymer ?
#
loop_
_entity_poly.entity_id
_entity_poly.type
_entity_poly.pdbx_seq_one_letter_code
_entity_poly.pdbx_strand_id
1 'polypeptide(L)'
;ALRRRTAEPDSVEHVKKEAERYGLTFHTYKESVTDAYREQMDVSKDLRAGGGIIYLYPFLLDQLPANPFLAEKRTFPVEFPAKFTRRFFGFYRLPEGYEPESLPKPMRMHTHDRMASVSCLLDRRPDGLQVMLELKVNQSIIPARYYGELRELWDVFIESAQTLLTLKRTGGKDGAPVSVSDTAARGDS
;
A
#
# COMPACT_ATOMS: atom_id res chain seq x y z
N ALA A 1 24.45 19.58 -0.82
CA ALA A 1 23.53 20.26 0.10
C ALA A 1 22.13 19.74 -0.22
N LEU A 2 21.61 18.88 0.65
CA LEU A 2 20.28 18.27 0.56
C LEU A 2 19.22 19.38 0.70
N ARG A 3 18.50 19.66 -0.36
CA ARG A 3 17.29 20.49 -0.26
C ARG A 3 16.16 19.63 0.30
N ARG A 4 15.85 19.80 1.58
CA ARG A 4 14.53 19.43 2.10
C ARG A 4 13.52 20.38 1.46
N ARG A 5 12.72 19.92 0.51
CA ARG A 5 11.50 20.62 0.15
C ARG A 5 10.51 20.44 1.29
N THR A 6 10.05 21.53 1.85
CA THR A 6 8.79 21.53 2.60
C THR A 6 7.69 21.23 1.59
N ALA A 7 6.79 20.31 1.93
CA ALA A 7 5.64 19.99 1.08
C ALA A 7 4.92 21.28 0.68
N GLU A 8 4.57 21.40 -0.58
CA GLU A 8 3.79 22.54 -1.05
C GLU A 8 2.40 22.50 -0.38
N PRO A 9 1.83 23.66 0.00
CA PRO A 9 0.52 23.72 0.66
C PRO A 9 -0.56 22.95 -0.10
N ASP A 10 -0.52 22.96 -1.43
CA ASP A 10 -1.46 22.26 -2.31
C ASP A 10 -1.34 20.73 -2.19
N SER A 11 -0.11 20.21 -1.99
CA SER A 11 0.10 18.76 -1.79
C SER A 11 -0.48 18.28 -0.47
N VAL A 12 -0.30 19.05 0.60
CA VAL A 12 -0.86 18.74 1.93
C VAL A 12 -2.38 18.74 1.89
N GLU A 13 -2.99 19.74 1.25
CA GLU A 13 -4.45 19.86 1.14
C GLU A 13 -5.05 18.73 0.29
N HIS A 14 -4.35 18.33 -0.78
CA HIS A 14 -4.75 17.19 -1.61
C HIS A 14 -4.76 15.90 -0.81
N VAL A 15 -3.66 15.58 -0.10
CA VAL A 15 -3.53 14.38 0.72
C VAL A 15 -4.54 14.37 1.86
N LYS A 16 -4.80 15.52 2.48
CA LYS A 16 -5.82 15.66 3.52
C LYS A 16 -7.22 15.33 3.00
N LYS A 17 -7.61 15.90 1.85
CA LYS A 17 -8.90 15.59 1.22
C LYS A 17 -9.03 14.11 0.85
N GLU A 18 -7.94 13.52 0.40
CA GLU A 18 -7.93 12.09 0.07
C GLU A 18 -8.07 11.23 1.32
N ALA A 19 -7.37 11.53 2.39
CA ALA A 19 -7.53 10.86 3.69
C ALA A 19 -8.97 10.97 4.21
N GLU A 20 -9.57 12.17 4.18
CA GLU A 20 -10.96 12.41 4.57
C GLU A 20 -11.95 11.59 3.72
N ARG A 21 -11.67 11.42 2.43
CA ARG A 21 -12.48 10.59 1.50
C ARG A 21 -12.55 9.13 1.93
N TYR A 22 -11.50 8.62 2.58
CA TYR A 22 -11.46 7.27 3.16
C TYR A 22 -11.92 7.23 4.63
N GLY A 23 -12.44 8.35 5.15
CA GLY A 23 -12.87 8.47 6.54
C GLY A 23 -11.71 8.40 7.54
N LEU A 24 -10.54 8.89 7.11
CA LEU A 24 -9.35 8.99 7.94
C LEU A 24 -9.23 10.39 8.53
N THR A 25 -8.79 10.49 9.78
CA THR A 25 -8.38 11.74 10.39
C THR A 25 -6.92 11.99 10.09
N PHE A 26 -6.64 13.05 9.36
CA PHE A 26 -5.30 13.46 8.99
C PHE A 26 -4.60 14.17 10.16
N HIS A 27 -3.35 13.81 10.44
CA HIS A 27 -2.53 14.42 11.48
C HIS A 27 -1.31 15.14 10.92
N THR A 28 -0.45 14.42 10.21
CA THR A 28 0.77 14.98 9.65
C THR A 28 1.07 14.46 8.25
N TYR A 29 1.77 15.27 7.48
CA TYR A 29 2.30 14.90 6.17
C TYR A 29 3.72 15.43 6.01
N LYS A 30 4.58 14.62 5.44
CA LYS A 30 5.95 15.00 5.09
C LYS A 30 6.27 14.47 3.70
N GLU A 31 6.89 15.32 2.91
CA GLU A 31 7.40 14.98 1.61
C GLU A 31 8.92 15.15 1.60
N SER A 32 9.63 14.25 0.95
CA SER A 32 11.07 14.37 0.76
C SER A 32 11.47 13.84 -0.60
N VAL A 33 12.35 14.58 -1.28
CA VAL A 33 12.96 14.18 -2.54
C VAL A 33 14.48 14.19 -2.34
N THR A 34 15.07 13.00 -2.40
CA THR A 34 16.53 12.85 -2.37
C THR A 34 16.97 12.08 -3.62
N ASP A 35 17.13 10.81 -3.50
CA ASP A 35 17.31 9.79 -4.54
C ASP A 35 15.97 9.16 -4.96
N ALA A 36 14.93 9.36 -4.14
CA ALA A 36 13.57 8.90 -4.35
C ALA A 36 12.57 9.92 -3.83
N TYR A 37 11.41 10.00 -4.45
CA TYR A 37 10.26 10.72 -3.93
C TYR A 37 9.63 9.90 -2.80
N ARG A 38 9.44 10.52 -1.65
CA ARG A 38 8.81 9.88 -0.48
C ARG A 38 7.74 10.77 0.10
N GLU A 39 6.60 10.18 0.34
CA GLU A 39 5.52 10.75 1.13
C GLU A 39 5.38 9.96 2.43
N GLN A 40 5.25 10.67 3.52
CA GLN A 40 4.96 10.09 4.83
C GLN A 40 3.76 10.81 5.42
N MET A 41 2.75 10.06 5.80
CA MET A 41 1.59 10.62 6.48
C MET A 41 1.32 9.86 7.78
N ASP A 42 0.75 10.57 8.75
CA ASP A 42 0.18 10.03 9.97
C ASP A 42 -1.32 10.29 9.94
N VAL A 43 -2.09 9.22 10.00
CA VAL A 43 -3.55 9.25 9.94
C VAL A 43 -4.14 8.34 11.02
N SER A 44 -5.31 8.66 11.50
CA SER A 44 -6.07 7.79 12.40
C SER A 44 -7.48 7.56 11.87
N LYS A 45 -8.10 6.47 12.27
CA LYS A 45 -9.47 6.15 11.95
C LYS A 45 -10.18 5.65 13.19
N ASP A 46 -11.31 6.29 13.50
CA ASP A 46 -12.22 5.78 14.52
C ASP A 46 -12.96 4.56 13.94
N LEU A 47 -12.55 3.39 14.37
CA LEU A 47 -13.16 2.15 13.96
C LEU A 47 -14.27 1.77 14.92
N ARG A 48 -15.51 1.96 14.48
CA ARG A 48 -16.66 1.45 15.23
C ARG A 48 -16.76 -0.06 14.99
N ALA A 49 -16.47 -0.82 16.02
CA ALA A 49 -16.63 -2.27 15.98
C ALA A 49 -18.12 -2.63 16.05
N GLY A 50 -18.68 -3.12 14.98
CA GLY A 50 -19.96 -3.82 14.96
C GLY A 50 -19.74 -5.27 15.38
N GLY A 51 -20.21 -5.69 16.57
CA GLY A 51 -20.08 -7.08 16.99
C GLY A 51 -18.67 -7.58 17.28
N GLY A 52 -17.71 -6.70 17.60
CA GLY A 52 -16.34 -7.09 17.93
C GLY A 52 -15.44 -7.40 16.71
N ILE A 53 -15.87 -7.04 15.51
CA ILE A 53 -15.14 -7.23 14.26
C ILE A 53 -14.82 -5.88 13.65
N ILE A 54 -13.57 -5.70 13.18
CA ILE A 54 -13.10 -4.53 12.45
C ILE A 54 -12.55 -5.00 11.10
N TYR A 55 -12.94 -4.29 10.03
CA TYR A 55 -12.41 -4.50 8.69
C TYR A 55 -11.39 -3.42 8.36
N LEU A 56 -10.19 -3.83 7.97
CA LEU A 56 -9.08 -2.94 7.64
C LEU A 56 -8.57 -3.25 6.22
N TYR A 57 -8.51 -2.22 5.37
CA TYR A 57 -7.78 -2.24 4.11
C TYR A 57 -6.37 -1.66 4.36
N PRO A 58 -5.33 -2.49 4.44
CA PRO A 58 -4.01 -2.03 4.87
C PRO A 58 -3.27 -1.19 3.81
N PHE A 59 -3.75 -1.16 2.57
CA PHE A 59 -3.15 -0.41 1.46
C PHE A 59 -4.08 0.70 0.94
N LEU A 60 -4.65 1.49 1.85
CA LEU A 60 -5.74 2.46 1.61
C LEU A 60 -5.49 3.46 0.49
N LEU A 61 -4.24 3.80 0.21
CA LEU A 61 -3.87 4.90 -0.68
C LEU A 61 -3.42 4.46 -2.07
N ASP A 62 -3.35 3.17 -2.31
CA ASP A 62 -2.90 2.60 -3.57
C ASP A 62 -3.97 1.77 -4.29
N GLN A 63 -5.22 2.22 -4.21
CA GLN A 63 -6.28 1.59 -4.98
C GLN A 63 -6.06 1.86 -6.48
N LEU A 64 -5.34 0.96 -7.13
CA LEU A 64 -5.31 0.92 -8.58
C LEU A 64 -6.66 0.36 -9.05
N PRO A 65 -7.43 1.14 -9.84
CA PRO A 65 -8.81 0.75 -10.18
C PRO A 65 -8.87 -0.49 -11.07
N ALA A 66 -7.88 -0.73 -11.92
CA ALA A 66 -7.86 -1.87 -12.84
C ALA A 66 -6.45 -2.11 -13.39
N ASN A 67 -6.22 -3.32 -13.92
CA ASN A 67 -5.01 -3.64 -14.66
C ASN A 67 -4.96 -2.81 -15.98
N PRO A 68 -3.91 -2.03 -16.22
CA PRO A 68 -3.78 -1.26 -17.47
C PRO A 68 -3.49 -2.14 -18.70
N PHE A 69 -3.12 -3.40 -18.49
CA PHE A 69 -2.82 -4.35 -19.58
C PHE A 69 -4.06 -5.14 -20.00
N LEU A 70 -4.94 -4.51 -20.77
CA LEU A 70 -6.25 -5.06 -21.12
C LEU A 70 -6.20 -6.12 -22.23
N ALA A 71 -5.21 -6.05 -23.12
CA ALA A 71 -5.10 -6.99 -24.24
C ALA A 71 -4.69 -8.39 -23.74
N GLU A 72 -5.18 -9.45 -24.38
CA GLU A 72 -4.74 -10.82 -24.07
C GLU A 72 -3.30 -11.09 -24.55
N LYS A 73 -2.93 -10.52 -25.70
CA LYS A 73 -1.61 -10.69 -26.33
C LYS A 73 -1.16 -9.36 -26.94
N ARG A 74 0.15 -9.21 -27.06
CA ARG A 74 0.77 -8.08 -27.75
C ARG A 74 1.79 -8.57 -28.77
N THR A 75 1.91 -7.82 -29.88
CA THR A 75 2.94 -8.01 -30.88
C THR A 75 4.16 -7.15 -30.63
N PHE A 76 3.96 -6.00 -29.99
CA PHE A 76 5.02 -5.05 -29.65
C PHE A 76 5.38 -5.11 -28.18
N PRO A 77 6.62 -4.76 -27.81
CA PRO A 77 7.04 -4.71 -26.42
C PRO A 77 6.20 -3.70 -25.62
N VAL A 78 6.18 -3.88 -24.29
CA VAL A 78 5.71 -2.86 -23.38
C VAL A 78 6.89 -1.95 -23.05
N GLU A 79 6.67 -0.64 -23.24
CA GLU A 79 7.66 0.38 -22.94
C GLU A 79 7.17 1.23 -21.77
N PHE A 80 7.99 1.34 -20.74
CA PHE A 80 7.82 2.24 -19.62
C PHE A 80 8.73 3.46 -19.81
N PRO A 81 8.31 4.66 -19.41
CA PRO A 81 9.15 5.86 -19.53
C PRO A 81 10.50 5.73 -18.83
N ALA A 82 10.56 4.98 -17.73
CA ALA A 82 11.76 4.69 -16.96
C ALA A 82 11.58 3.40 -16.15
N LYS A 83 12.68 2.89 -15.61
CA LYS A 83 12.63 1.89 -14.53
C LYS A 83 12.10 2.59 -13.28
N PHE A 84 11.27 1.89 -12.48
CA PHE A 84 10.73 2.47 -11.26
C PHE A 84 10.50 1.42 -10.18
N THR A 85 10.42 1.89 -8.97
CA THR A 85 9.97 1.11 -7.81
C THR A 85 8.86 1.91 -7.12
N ARG A 86 7.71 1.31 -6.98
CA ARG A 86 6.60 1.83 -6.17
C ARG A 86 6.48 0.98 -4.92
N ARG A 87 6.63 1.60 -3.76
CA ARG A 87 6.57 0.91 -2.48
C ARG A 87 5.62 1.62 -1.54
N PHE A 88 4.67 0.86 -1.03
CA PHE A 88 3.90 1.23 0.15
C PHE A 88 4.50 0.52 1.37
N PHE A 89 4.71 1.25 2.43
CA PHE A 89 5.10 0.72 3.73
C PHE A 89 4.25 1.39 4.80
N GLY A 90 3.57 0.59 5.62
CA GLY A 90 2.71 1.07 6.68
C GLY A 90 2.96 0.32 7.99
N PHE A 91 2.66 1.00 9.09
CA PHE A 91 2.61 0.40 10.40
C PHE A 91 1.30 0.82 11.08
N TYR A 92 0.50 -0.19 11.45
CA TYR A 92 -0.80 -0.02 12.08
C TYR A 92 -0.71 -0.38 13.55
N ARG A 93 -0.92 0.58 14.43
CA ARG A 93 -1.16 0.28 15.84
C ARG A 93 -2.57 -0.26 15.95
N LEU A 94 -2.66 -1.53 16.37
CA LEU A 94 -3.96 -2.17 16.52
C LEU A 94 -4.61 -1.73 17.84
N PRO A 95 -5.96 -1.66 17.87
CA PRO A 95 -6.69 -1.42 19.08
C PRO A 95 -6.39 -2.46 20.15
N GLU A 96 -6.42 -2.04 21.41
CA GLU A 96 -6.26 -2.96 22.53
C GLU A 96 -7.32 -4.08 22.48
N GLY A 97 -6.86 -5.33 22.61
CA GLY A 97 -7.72 -6.49 22.55
C GLY A 97 -8.18 -6.88 21.15
N TYR A 98 -7.61 -6.31 20.08
CA TYR A 98 -7.89 -6.73 18.71
C TYR A 98 -6.68 -7.37 18.05
N GLU A 99 -6.92 -8.43 17.30
CA GLU A 99 -5.90 -9.16 16.56
C GLU A 99 -6.41 -9.52 15.16
N PRO A 100 -5.51 -9.58 14.15
CA PRO A 100 -5.88 -10.14 12.86
C PRO A 100 -6.34 -11.60 13.02
N GLU A 101 -7.49 -11.93 12.46
CA GLU A 101 -8.01 -13.30 12.43
C GLU A 101 -7.06 -14.22 11.66
N SER A 102 -6.56 -13.73 10.55
CA SER A 102 -5.52 -14.36 9.75
C SER A 102 -4.74 -13.30 8.98
N LEU A 103 -3.51 -13.61 8.64
CA LEU A 103 -2.70 -12.78 7.73
C LEU A 103 -2.44 -13.56 6.45
N PRO A 104 -2.53 -12.91 5.29
CA PRO A 104 -2.08 -13.49 4.03
C PRO A 104 -0.62 -13.95 4.15
N LYS A 105 -0.30 -15.05 3.50
CA LYS A 105 1.09 -15.50 3.42
C LYS A 105 1.93 -14.47 2.66
N PRO A 106 3.19 -14.25 3.06
CA PRO A 106 4.10 -13.43 2.28
C PRO A 106 4.12 -13.91 0.82
N MET A 107 3.94 -12.97 -0.10
CA MET A 107 3.89 -13.26 -1.53
C MET A 107 5.02 -12.53 -2.25
N ARG A 108 5.65 -13.22 -3.17
CA ARG A 108 6.62 -12.65 -4.13
C ARG A 108 6.41 -13.28 -5.49
N MET A 109 6.31 -12.44 -6.50
CA MET A 109 6.22 -12.85 -7.89
C MET A 109 7.19 -12.01 -8.74
N HIS A 110 7.73 -12.59 -9.79
CA HIS A 110 8.56 -11.88 -10.76
C HIS A 110 8.33 -12.44 -12.15
N THR A 111 8.50 -11.61 -13.14
CA THR A 111 8.56 -12.02 -14.54
C THR A 111 9.90 -12.71 -14.85
N HIS A 112 9.98 -13.33 -16.01
CA HIS A 112 11.24 -13.85 -16.55
C HIS A 112 12.38 -12.82 -16.42
N ASP A 113 13.58 -13.29 -16.09
CA ASP A 113 14.77 -12.45 -15.87
C ASP A 113 14.56 -11.31 -14.85
N ARG A 114 13.53 -11.40 -14.01
CA ARG A 114 13.17 -10.37 -13.03
C ARG A 114 13.04 -8.96 -13.63
N MET A 115 12.54 -8.88 -14.86
CA MET A 115 12.27 -7.60 -15.52
C MET A 115 11.27 -6.75 -14.74
N ALA A 116 10.29 -7.39 -14.11
CA ALA A 116 9.40 -6.80 -13.13
C ALA A 116 9.18 -7.76 -11.95
N SER A 117 8.84 -7.22 -10.80
CA SER A 117 8.52 -8.01 -9.61
C SER A 117 7.49 -7.32 -8.73
N VAL A 118 6.72 -8.12 -8.00
CA VAL A 118 5.82 -7.68 -6.95
C VAL A 118 6.13 -8.46 -5.66
N SER A 119 6.02 -7.80 -4.53
CA SER A 119 6.07 -8.44 -3.22
C SER A 119 5.06 -7.81 -2.27
N CYS A 120 4.39 -8.64 -1.49
CA CYS A 120 3.44 -8.25 -0.46
C CYS A 120 3.80 -8.97 0.83
N LEU A 121 3.91 -8.21 1.91
CA LEU A 121 4.20 -8.71 3.24
C LEU A 121 3.29 -8.03 4.25
N LEU A 122 2.58 -8.84 5.03
CA LEU A 122 1.85 -8.40 6.21
C LEU A 122 2.39 -9.22 7.38
N ASP A 123 2.96 -8.54 8.36
CA ASP A 123 3.66 -9.17 9.47
C ASP A 123 3.21 -8.59 10.81
N ARG A 124 2.90 -9.49 11.75
CA ARG A 124 2.51 -9.10 13.10
C ARG A 124 3.74 -8.70 13.90
N ARG A 125 3.65 -7.56 14.56
CA ARG A 125 4.64 -7.04 15.50
C ARG A 125 4.04 -6.97 16.90
N PRO A 126 4.87 -6.89 17.95
CA PRO A 126 4.36 -6.82 19.32
C PRO A 126 3.39 -5.66 19.58
N ASP A 127 3.57 -4.54 18.88
CA ASP A 127 2.84 -3.29 19.03
C ASP A 127 1.90 -2.97 17.84
N GLY A 128 1.74 -3.92 16.89
CA GLY A 128 0.87 -3.69 15.76
C GLY A 128 1.07 -4.62 14.57
N LEU A 129 0.76 -4.09 13.39
CA LEU A 129 0.86 -4.77 12.11
C LEU A 129 1.74 -3.96 11.16
N GLN A 130 2.79 -4.56 10.68
CA GLN A 130 3.62 -4.03 9.60
C GLN A 130 3.11 -4.52 8.26
N VAL A 131 2.96 -3.61 7.29
CA VAL A 131 2.53 -3.96 5.94
C VAL A 131 3.49 -3.37 4.92
N MET A 132 3.75 -4.11 3.84
CA MET A 132 4.57 -3.67 2.73
C MET A 132 4.00 -4.24 1.43
N LEU A 133 3.85 -3.37 0.43
CA LEU A 133 3.54 -3.74 -0.93
C LEU A 133 4.53 -3.03 -1.85
N GLU A 134 5.23 -3.78 -2.68
CA GLU A 134 6.23 -3.25 -3.62
C GLU A 134 5.95 -3.77 -5.02
N LEU A 135 5.92 -2.85 -5.98
CA LEU A 135 5.97 -3.11 -7.42
C LEU A 135 7.27 -2.52 -7.96
N LYS A 136 8.06 -3.33 -8.67
CA LYS A 136 9.33 -2.91 -9.23
C LYS A 136 9.40 -3.26 -10.71
N VAL A 137 9.76 -2.29 -11.52
CA VAL A 137 10.06 -2.45 -12.95
C VAL A 137 11.55 -2.21 -13.16
N ASN A 138 12.29 -3.28 -13.40
CA ASN A 138 13.75 -3.28 -13.53
C ASN A 138 14.23 -3.02 -14.96
N GLN A 139 13.36 -3.21 -15.95
CA GLN A 139 13.63 -2.95 -17.35
C GLN A 139 12.54 -2.09 -17.95
N SER A 140 12.92 -1.01 -18.61
CA SER A 140 11.97 -0.09 -19.24
C SER A 140 11.31 -0.68 -20.49
N ILE A 141 11.90 -1.71 -21.10
CA ILE A 141 11.36 -2.39 -22.28
C ILE A 141 11.17 -3.87 -21.93
N ILE A 142 9.93 -4.34 -21.97
CA ILE A 142 9.58 -5.74 -21.74
C ILE A 142 9.11 -6.35 -23.05
N PRO A 143 9.83 -7.36 -23.60
CA PRO A 143 9.47 -7.99 -24.86
C PRO A 143 8.06 -8.56 -24.87
N ALA A 144 7.38 -8.50 -26.02
CA ALA A 144 5.99 -8.94 -26.19
C ALA A 144 5.76 -10.40 -25.74
N ARG A 145 6.76 -11.27 -25.85
CA ARG A 145 6.68 -12.69 -25.41
C ARG A 145 6.47 -12.84 -23.90
N TYR A 146 6.84 -11.84 -23.10
CA TYR A 146 6.67 -11.83 -21.63
C TYR A 146 5.48 -10.98 -21.17
N TYR A 147 4.67 -10.51 -22.11
CA TYR A 147 3.51 -9.67 -21.81
C TYR A 147 2.49 -10.38 -20.89
N GLY A 148 2.26 -11.67 -21.09
CA GLY A 148 1.35 -12.46 -20.25
C GLY A 148 1.79 -12.47 -18.78
N GLU A 149 3.08 -12.71 -18.54
CA GLU A 149 3.67 -12.68 -17.19
C GLU A 149 3.56 -11.28 -16.55
N LEU A 150 3.78 -10.21 -17.33
CA LEU A 150 3.66 -8.84 -16.86
C LEU A 150 2.21 -8.52 -16.47
N ARG A 151 1.25 -8.93 -17.27
CA ARG A 151 -0.18 -8.74 -17.02
C ARG A 151 -0.60 -9.45 -15.74
N GLU A 152 -0.23 -10.72 -15.58
CA GLU A 152 -0.50 -11.51 -14.38
C GLU A 152 0.14 -10.89 -13.13
N LEU A 153 1.38 -10.41 -13.24
CA LEU A 153 2.07 -9.72 -12.15
C LEU A 153 1.30 -8.46 -11.72
N TRP A 154 0.72 -7.72 -12.65
CA TRP A 154 -0.10 -6.54 -12.34
C TRP A 154 -1.42 -6.91 -11.69
N ASP A 155 -2.07 -8.00 -12.11
CA ASP A 155 -3.28 -8.51 -11.45
C ASP A 155 -2.97 -8.87 -9.99
N VAL A 156 -1.86 -9.57 -9.74
CA VAL A 156 -1.40 -9.93 -8.38
C VAL A 156 -1.10 -8.67 -7.54
N PHE A 157 -0.51 -7.63 -8.13
CA PHE A 157 -0.27 -6.36 -7.43
C PHE A 157 -1.59 -5.69 -7.01
N ILE A 158 -2.57 -5.62 -7.91
CA ILE A 158 -3.88 -5.02 -7.64
C ILE A 158 -4.64 -5.84 -6.59
N GLU A 159 -4.68 -7.16 -6.71
CA GLU A 159 -5.31 -8.02 -5.72
C GLU A 159 -4.68 -7.85 -4.34
N SER A 160 -3.35 -7.76 -4.28
CA SER A 160 -2.64 -7.51 -3.02
C SER A 160 -2.99 -6.15 -2.43
N ALA A 161 -3.11 -5.11 -3.26
CA ALA A 161 -3.49 -3.76 -2.82
C ALA A 161 -4.93 -3.70 -2.28
N GLN A 162 -5.79 -4.59 -2.75
CA GLN A 162 -7.20 -4.70 -2.34
C GLN A 162 -7.42 -5.66 -1.17
N THR A 163 -6.36 -6.18 -0.56
CA THR A 163 -6.46 -7.09 0.59
C THR A 163 -7.30 -6.49 1.70
N LEU A 164 -8.29 -7.25 2.18
CA LEU A 164 -9.11 -6.91 3.33
C LEU A 164 -8.69 -7.77 4.52
N LEU A 165 -8.35 -7.14 5.63
CA LEU A 165 -8.06 -7.81 6.88
C LEU A 165 -9.27 -7.75 7.82
N THR A 166 -9.51 -8.85 8.51
CA THR A 166 -10.49 -8.94 9.59
C THR A 166 -9.74 -8.94 10.92
N LEU A 167 -10.02 -7.96 11.76
CA LEU A 167 -9.54 -7.92 13.14
C LEU A 167 -10.66 -8.40 14.05
N LYS A 168 -10.36 -9.35 14.91
CA LYS A 168 -11.28 -9.88 15.93
C LYS A 168 -10.83 -9.48 17.32
N ARG A 169 -11.81 -9.29 18.18
CA ARG A 169 -11.56 -9.03 19.60
C ARG A 169 -11.14 -10.31 20.31
N THR A 170 -9.98 -10.31 20.96
CA THR A 170 -9.37 -11.44 21.66
C THR A 170 -9.54 -11.39 23.17
N GLY A 171 -10.65 -10.81 23.66
CA GLY A 171 -11.00 -10.78 25.07
C GLY A 171 -11.06 -9.39 25.67
N GLY A 172 -12.20 -9.02 26.22
CA GLY A 172 -12.43 -7.75 26.93
C GLY A 172 -13.89 -7.32 26.84
N LYS A 173 -14.40 -6.77 27.93
CA LYS A 173 -15.78 -6.26 28.05
C LYS A 173 -16.04 -5.15 27.04
N ASP A 174 -17.29 -5.06 26.58
CA ASP A 174 -17.77 -4.05 25.64
C ASP A 174 -17.47 -2.61 26.08
N GLY A 175 -16.97 -1.82 25.16
CA GLY A 175 -17.15 -0.36 25.15
C GLY A 175 -15.95 0.52 25.46
N ALA A 176 -15.12 0.77 24.44
CA ALA A 176 -14.45 2.08 24.31
C ALA A 176 -14.21 2.36 22.82
N PRO A 177 -14.31 3.61 22.34
CA PRO A 177 -13.92 3.95 20.99
C PRO A 177 -12.41 3.79 20.82
N VAL A 178 -12.01 3.30 19.68
CA VAL A 178 -10.63 2.96 19.38
C VAL A 178 -10.10 3.86 18.28
N SER A 179 -8.96 4.49 18.54
CA SER A 179 -8.20 5.22 17.52
C SER A 179 -7.05 4.38 16.98
N VAL A 180 -6.93 4.31 15.67
CA VAL A 180 -5.78 3.70 14.97
C VAL A 180 -4.96 4.83 14.37
N SER A 181 -3.69 4.89 14.74
CA SER A 181 -2.75 5.80 14.08
C SER A 181 -1.92 5.03 13.07
N ASP A 182 -1.82 5.54 11.86
CA ASP A 182 -1.13 4.94 10.74
C ASP A 182 0.02 5.84 10.26
N THR A 183 1.16 5.23 9.99
CA THR A 183 2.29 5.91 9.35
C THR A 183 2.59 5.19 8.05
N ALA A 184 2.15 5.78 6.95
CA ALA A 184 2.41 5.28 5.61
C ALA A 184 3.54 6.03 4.93
N ALA A 185 4.46 5.30 4.30
CA ALA A 185 5.52 5.88 3.47
C ALA A 185 5.38 5.39 2.02
N ARG A 186 5.19 6.29 1.09
CA ARG A 186 5.26 6.03 -0.36
C ARG A 186 6.66 6.32 -0.87
N GLY A 187 7.21 5.45 -1.69
CA GLY A 187 8.45 5.67 -2.42
C GLY A 187 8.27 5.33 -3.89
N ASP A 188 8.39 6.32 -4.76
CA ASP A 188 8.58 6.16 -6.20
C ASP A 188 10.04 6.45 -6.55
N SER A 189 10.68 5.56 -7.26
CA SER A 189 12.03 5.74 -7.82
C SER A 189 12.01 5.45 -9.30
#